data_c9eb417653685ab95f3376cdbae52a8a
#
_entry.id   c9eb417653685ab95f3376cdbae52a8a
#
_cell.length_a   1.000
_cell.length_b   1.000
_cell.length_c   1.000
_cell.angle_alpha   90.00
_cell.angle_beta   90.00
_cell.angle_gamma   90.00
#
_symmetry.space_group_name_H-M   'P 1'
#
loop_
_entity.id
_entity.type
_entity.pdbx_description
1 polymer ?
#
loop_
_entity_poly.entity_id
_entity_poly.type
_entity_poly.pdbx_seq_one_letter_code
_entity_poly.pdbx_strand_id
1 'polypeptide(L)'
;MKSSIKKIFSIFYISSLLFSCGNGYLTNSSFNSDDHGSTNQTTQTNPSDSSKTEDDSFALNKYSVEVEVGKTVKINVAKKPDVDGDVIWSIDDTSKARLSPKYNGLMVEVFGLEEGSSIITASIDGTDFIKTVSLTVLSDGSIKVPSIDLNDSMTMKIGMTSSINAAIKNINSNDISWSVGDPSIVSIESYSGATVNLKAKSIGDTYVRAEWNNDSSVYDECLIHVVENVPVTWPSISSDAGNYYSSIDFTLEPSKLLTALNSLNRKMKKPCSYKNATEVLKYAEEDPEKPGNVILIYTSESRKYDKSTVNKEHVWPQSRGLSGEAYADPHMLHLADSKENGARGNDIYGEKTDSKCYYVEMDEWKGACARSVMYEHVAYQHLGLVLNEDPSYKKGSSKNMGKISVLLKWDALNPVISSKYEMIRNNRIQDKINNRNPFVDIPGLGLYLYGGINSGTKNIYHTYASQFGLDPTVY
;
A
#
# COMPACT_ATOMS: atom_id res chain seq x y z
N MET A 1 -3.69 -8.95 -6.51
CA MET A 1 -2.29 -9.33 -6.36
C MET A 1 -1.68 -8.90 -5.01
N LYS A 2 -1.90 -7.67 -4.51
CA LYS A 2 -1.40 -7.28 -3.17
C LYS A 2 -2.00 -8.13 -2.03
N SER A 3 -3.27 -8.50 -2.06
CA SER A 3 -3.87 -9.41 -1.07
C SER A 3 -3.32 -10.84 -1.18
N SER A 4 -3.12 -11.34 -2.39
CA SER A 4 -2.52 -12.66 -2.62
C SER A 4 -1.02 -12.68 -2.30
N ILE A 5 -0.30 -11.56 -2.54
CA ILE A 5 1.11 -11.43 -2.19
C ILE A 5 1.28 -11.37 -0.67
N LYS A 6 0.45 -10.58 0.06
CA LYS A 6 0.48 -10.59 1.54
C LYS A 6 0.16 -11.99 2.12
N LYS A 7 -0.78 -12.74 1.53
CA LYS A 7 -1.04 -14.15 1.91
C LYS A 7 0.18 -15.06 1.67
N ILE A 8 0.88 -14.90 0.55
CA ILE A 8 2.09 -15.68 0.22
C ILE A 8 3.24 -15.35 1.20
N PHE A 9 3.41 -14.07 1.57
CA PHE A 9 4.50 -13.66 2.47
C PHE A 9 4.29 -14.09 3.93
N SER A 10 3.06 -14.11 4.44
CA SER A 10 2.77 -14.72 5.76
C SER A 10 3.15 -16.19 5.81
N ILE A 11 3.06 -16.92 4.69
CA ILE A 11 3.41 -18.35 4.58
C ILE A 11 4.93 -18.56 4.74
N PHE A 12 5.75 -17.71 4.12
CA PHE A 12 7.21 -17.85 4.19
C PHE A 12 7.79 -17.47 5.56
N TYR A 13 7.20 -16.49 6.24
CA TYR A 13 7.66 -16.06 7.56
C TYR A 13 7.49 -17.14 8.64
N ILE A 14 6.43 -17.95 8.56
CA ILE A 14 6.16 -19.04 9.52
C ILE A 14 7.02 -20.27 9.23
N SER A 15 7.38 -20.54 7.97
CA SER A 15 8.19 -21.73 7.63
C SER A 15 9.68 -21.58 7.97
N SER A 16 10.24 -20.37 8.01
CA SER A 16 11.65 -20.15 8.37
C SER A 16 11.92 -20.21 9.88
N LEU A 17 10.89 -20.04 10.72
CA LEU A 17 11.01 -20.18 12.17
C LEU A 17 10.91 -21.64 12.69
N LEU A 18 10.49 -22.59 11.84
CA LEU A 18 10.34 -24.01 12.21
C LEU A 18 11.56 -24.90 11.92
N PHE A 19 12.65 -24.36 11.35
CA PHE A 19 13.83 -25.15 10.98
C PHE A 19 15.07 -24.97 11.87
N SER A 20 14.92 -24.48 13.08
CA SER A 20 16.02 -24.38 14.04
C SER A 20 15.69 -25.09 15.35
N CYS A 21 15.56 -26.39 15.33
CA CYS A 21 15.80 -27.24 16.51
C CYS A 21 16.11 -28.69 16.10
N GLY A 22 17.37 -29.02 16.13
CA GLY A 22 17.99 -30.18 16.73
C GLY A 22 17.70 -31.56 16.17
N ASN A 23 18.63 -32.08 15.39
CA ASN A 23 18.85 -33.52 15.23
C ASN A 23 19.34 -34.15 16.54
N GLY A 24 18.54 -35.04 17.12
CA GLY A 24 18.94 -35.95 18.17
C GLY A 24 18.51 -37.36 17.82
N TYR A 25 19.46 -38.19 17.50
CA TYR A 25 19.28 -39.61 17.17
C TYR A 25 18.77 -40.41 18.38
N LEU A 26 17.69 -41.19 18.17
CA LEU A 26 17.24 -42.24 19.08
C LEU A 26 18.00 -43.55 18.81
N THR A 27 18.64 -44.12 19.80
CA THR A 27 18.96 -45.56 19.84
C THR A 27 18.19 -46.22 20.95
N ASN A 28 17.45 -47.27 20.59
CA ASN A 28 16.76 -48.21 21.51
C ASN A 28 17.74 -48.98 22.37
N SER A 29 17.45 -49.18 23.62
CA SER A 29 17.63 -50.46 24.29
C SER A 29 16.76 -50.57 25.51
N SER A 30 16.05 -51.69 25.58
CA SER A 30 15.28 -52.25 26.63
C SER A 30 16.14 -52.71 27.82
N PHE A 31 15.66 -52.69 29.05
CA PHE A 31 15.59 -53.87 29.94
C PHE A 31 15.01 -53.55 31.34
N ASN A 32 14.32 -54.53 31.85
CA ASN A 32 13.46 -54.73 33.00
C ASN A 32 14.01 -54.46 34.40
N SER A 33 13.04 -54.25 35.28
CA SER A 33 12.68 -55.04 36.51
C SER A 33 13.10 -54.53 37.90
N ASP A 34 12.05 -54.42 38.73
CA ASP A 34 11.92 -54.79 40.17
C ASP A 34 12.68 -53.93 41.21
N ASP A 35 12.14 -53.44 42.30
CA ASP A 35 11.32 -53.95 43.37
C ASP A 35 11.22 -52.93 44.53
N HIS A 36 10.09 -52.95 45.24
CA HIS A 36 9.75 -52.58 46.63
C HIS A 36 10.22 -51.31 47.36
N GLY A 37 9.23 -50.65 47.92
CA GLY A 37 9.41 -49.79 49.10
C GLY A 37 8.23 -48.84 49.38
N SER A 38 7.26 -49.35 50.14
CA SER A 38 6.12 -48.62 50.72
C SER A 38 6.51 -47.53 51.70
N THR A 39 5.91 -46.33 51.61
CA THR A 39 5.38 -45.58 52.77
C THR A 39 4.39 -44.50 52.34
N ASN A 40 3.25 -44.49 52.97
CA ASN A 40 2.13 -43.58 52.92
C ASN A 40 2.52 -42.14 53.23
N GLN A 41 2.05 -41.15 52.40
CA GLN A 41 1.55 -39.88 52.92
C GLN A 41 0.55 -39.23 51.93
N THR A 42 -0.57 -38.96 52.50
CA THR A 42 -1.72 -38.10 52.15
C THR A 42 -1.69 -37.31 50.84
N THR A 43 -2.62 -37.69 49.99
CA THR A 43 -3.07 -36.99 48.79
C THR A 43 -3.73 -35.65 49.09
N GLN A 44 -3.14 -34.55 48.64
CA GLN A 44 -3.87 -33.37 48.17
C GLN A 44 -3.95 -33.45 46.68
N THR A 45 -5.15 -33.65 46.17
CA THR A 45 -5.47 -33.58 44.73
C THR A 45 -5.42 -32.14 44.28
N ASN A 46 -4.38 -31.74 43.57
CA ASN A 46 -4.42 -30.57 42.70
C ASN A 46 -5.18 -30.95 41.42
N PRO A 47 -6.06 -30.07 40.95
CA PRO A 47 -6.73 -30.29 39.66
C PRO A 47 -5.68 -30.28 38.54
N SER A 48 -5.80 -31.28 37.68
CA SER A 48 -5.03 -31.45 36.47
C SER A 48 -4.89 -30.14 35.68
N ASP A 49 -3.65 -29.68 35.56
CA ASP A 49 -3.24 -28.71 34.61
C ASP A 49 -3.38 -29.33 33.19
N SER A 50 -4.49 -29.03 32.54
CA SER A 50 -4.64 -29.31 31.14
C SER A 50 -3.74 -28.32 30.40
N SER A 51 -2.59 -28.77 29.92
CA SER A 51 -1.77 -28.06 28.97
C SER A 51 -2.65 -27.67 27.77
N LYS A 52 -3.17 -26.44 27.79
CA LYS A 52 -3.67 -25.83 26.55
C LYS A 52 -2.45 -25.71 25.60
N THR A 53 -2.43 -26.53 24.59
CA THR A 53 -1.58 -26.26 23.40
C THR A 53 -1.87 -24.84 22.98
N GLU A 54 -0.83 -23.99 22.96
CA GLU A 54 -0.98 -22.65 22.40
C GLU A 54 -1.56 -22.80 21.00
N ASP A 55 -2.69 -22.13 20.78
CA ASP A 55 -3.33 -22.12 19.47
C ASP A 55 -2.46 -21.31 18.51
N ASP A 56 -1.83 -22.02 17.60
CA ASP A 56 -0.86 -21.53 16.61
C ASP A 56 -1.51 -21.15 15.27
N SER A 57 -2.85 -21.08 15.21
CA SER A 57 -3.61 -20.79 13.97
C SER A 57 -3.43 -19.37 13.48
N PHE A 58 -3.21 -18.39 14.38
CA PHE A 58 -2.82 -17.04 14.03
C PHE A 58 -1.97 -16.39 15.13
N ALA A 59 -1.20 -15.37 14.78
CA ALA A 59 -0.37 -14.60 15.70
C ALA A 59 -0.65 -13.09 15.54
N LEU A 60 -0.49 -12.36 16.63
CA LEU A 60 -0.52 -10.91 16.65
C LEU A 60 0.93 -10.38 16.68
N ASN A 61 1.18 -9.27 16.02
CA ASN A 61 2.48 -8.60 16.12
C ASN A 61 2.69 -7.87 17.45
N LYS A 62 1.61 -7.70 18.25
CA LYS A 62 1.62 -7.05 19.57
C LYS A 62 0.58 -7.70 20.47
N TYR A 63 0.96 -8.00 21.72
CA TYR A 63 0.07 -8.51 22.79
C TYR A 63 -0.15 -7.46 23.90
N SER A 64 0.54 -6.34 23.81
CA SER A 64 0.27 -5.12 24.58
C SER A 64 0.50 -3.91 23.70
N VAL A 65 -0.32 -2.88 23.86
CA VAL A 65 -0.19 -1.61 23.16
C VAL A 65 -0.48 -0.45 24.09
N GLU A 66 0.25 0.61 23.91
CA GLU A 66 0.00 1.91 24.53
C GLU A 66 -0.35 2.92 23.44
N VAL A 67 -1.32 3.79 23.72
CA VAL A 67 -1.73 4.84 22.80
C VAL A 67 -2.17 6.06 23.61
N GLU A 68 -1.75 7.25 23.19
CA GLU A 68 -2.22 8.50 23.78
C GLU A 68 -3.67 8.81 23.36
N VAL A 69 -4.40 9.51 24.20
CA VAL A 69 -5.72 10.07 23.83
C VAL A 69 -5.57 10.89 22.54
N GLY A 70 -6.42 10.64 21.55
CA GLY A 70 -6.41 11.31 20.25
C GLY A 70 -5.37 10.78 19.25
N LYS A 71 -4.62 9.72 19.59
CA LYS A 71 -3.64 9.06 18.68
C LYS A 71 -4.12 7.67 18.28
N THR A 72 -3.45 7.09 17.28
CA THR A 72 -3.76 5.77 16.73
C THR A 72 -2.53 4.87 16.77
N VAL A 73 -2.72 3.62 17.18
CA VAL A 73 -1.73 2.54 17.08
C VAL A 73 -2.31 1.41 16.23
N LYS A 74 -1.45 0.66 15.52
CA LYS A 74 -1.85 -0.46 14.66
C LYS A 74 -1.44 -1.79 15.27
N ILE A 75 -2.31 -2.80 15.11
CA ILE A 75 -2.05 -4.19 15.46
C ILE A 75 -2.30 -5.02 14.21
N ASN A 76 -1.33 -5.84 13.82
CA ASN A 76 -1.40 -6.70 12.65
C ASN A 76 -1.55 -8.16 13.06
N VAL A 77 -2.21 -8.94 12.20
CA VAL A 77 -2.43 -10.39 12.35
C VAL A 77 -1.71 -11.14 11.25
N ALA A 78 -0.95 -12.15 11.63
CA ALA A 78 -0.47 -13.20 10.73
C ALA A 78 -1.32 -14.44 10.92
N LYS A 79 -2.08 -14.86 9.90
CA LYS A 79 -2.97 -16.02 9.90
C LYS A 79 -2.39 -17.13 9.03
N LYS A 80 -2.44 -18.40 9.46
CA LYS A 80 -2.03 -19.54 8.66
C LYS A 80 -2.92 -19.69 7.42
N PRO A 81 -2.38 -20.21 6.29
CA PRO A 81 -3.12 -20.27 5.01
C PRO A 81 -4.32 -21.21 5.03
N ASP A 82 -4.27 -22.23 5.86
CA ASP A 82 -5.30 -23.27 6.03
C ASP A 82 -6.40 -22.86 7.02
N VAL A 83 -6.31 -21.67 7.60
CA VAL A 83 -7.32 -21.13 8.50
C VAL A 83 -8.24 -20.20 7.74
N ASP A 84 -9.50 -20.61 7.55
CA ASP A 84 -10.54 -19.79 6.93
C ASP A 84 -11.19 -18.82 7.93
N GLY A 85 -11.93 -17.83 7.43
CA GLY A 85 -12.66 -16.83 8.20
C GLY A 85 -11.91 -15.49 8.32
N ASP A 86 -12.69 -14.42 8.49
CA ASP A 86 -12.17 -13.06 8.73
C ASP A 86 -11.76 -12.90 10.20
N VAL A 87 -10.84 -11.99 10.47
CA VAL A 87 -10.48 -11.65 11.86
C VAL A 87 -11.46 -10.61 12.40
N ILE A 88 -12.15 -10.96 13.47
CA ILE A 88 -13.11 -10.09 14.17
C ILE A 88 -12.42 -9.49 15.39
N TRP A 89 -12.56 -8.18 15.54
CA TRP A 89 -11.99 -7.41 16.64
C TRP A 89 -13.08 -6.86 17.54
N SER A 90 -12.88 -6.98 18.86
CA SER A 90 -13.72 -6.39 19.87
C SER A 90 -12.88 -5.79 20.99
N ILE A 91 -13.46 -4.94 21.80
CA ILE A 91 -12.87 -4.32 22.97
C ILE A 91 -13.87 -4.38 24.11
N ASP A 92 -13.40 -4.70 25.30
CA ASP A 92 -14.26 -4.86 26.49
C ASP A 92 -14.80 -3.52 27.03
N ASP A 93 -14.02 -2.42 26.89
CA ASP A 93 -14.45 -1.07 27.23
C ASP A 93 -14.32 -0.11 26.04
N THR A 94 -15.43 0.12 25.36
CA THR A 94 -15.51 1.02 24.20
C THR A 94 -15.32 2.50 24.54
N SER A 95 -15.32 2.88 25.82
CA SER A 95 -15.00 4.25 26.24
C SER A 95 -13.50 4.54 26.11
N LYS A 96 -12.64 3.53 26.19
CA LYS A 96 -11.18 3.68 26.18
C LYS A 96 -10.62 3.84 24.78
N ALA A 97 -11.13 3.08 23.80
CA ALA A 97 -10.66 3.20 22.43
C ALA A 97 -11.73 2.81 21.41
N ARG A 98 -11.54 3.32 20.21
CA ARG A 98 -12.30 2.91 19.01
C ARG A 98 -11.44 2.03 18.13
N LEU A 99 -11.96 0.89 17.72
CA LEU A 99 -11.34 -0.03 16.80
C LEU A 99 -11.79 0.24 15.36
N SER A 100 -10.86 0.19 14.41
CA SER A 100 -11.14 0.30 12.98
C SER A 100 -10.42 -0.83 12.23
N PRO A 101 -11.05 -2.02 12.09
CA PRO A 101 -10.48 -3.15 11.36
C PRO A 101 -10.31 -2.82 9.87
N LYS A 102 -9.22 -3.31 9.28
CA LYS A 102 -8.85 -3.19 7.88
C LYS A 102 -8.47 -4.55 7.32
N TYR A 103 -8.55 -4.72 5.99
CA TYR A 103 -8.07 -5.92 5.30
C TYR A 103 -8.67 -7.23 5.86
N ASN A 104 -10.01 -7.33 5.93
CA ASN A 104 -10.71 -8.48 6.52
C ASN A 104 -10.24 -8.79 7.95
N GLY A 105 -9.92 -7.74 8.71
CA GLY A 105 -9.46 -7.81 10.10
C GLY A 105 -7.98 -8.16 10.27
N LEU A 106 -7.19 -8.35 9.20
CA LEU A 106 -5.75 -8.64 9.32
C LEU A 106 -4.94 -7.46 9.90
N MET A 107 -5.55 -6.30 10.04
CA MET A 107 -5.03 -5.15 10.76
C MET A 107 -6.17 -4.44 11.47
N VAL A 108 -5.92 -3.94 12.68
CA VAL A 108 -6.83 -3.01 13.36
C VAL A 108 -6.09 -1.74 13.75
N GLU A 109 -6.74 -0.61 13.49
CA GLU A 109 -6.33 0.68 14.03
C GLU A 109 -7.07 0.91 15.35
N VAL A 110 -6.31 1.19 16.40
CA VAL A 110 -6.81 1.46 17.75
C VAL A 110 -6.63 2.93 18.05
N PHE A 111 -7.72 3.69 18.11
CA PHE A 111 -7.72 5.13 18.41
C PHE A 111 -8.08 5.36 19.88
N GLY A 112 -7.16 5.96 20.67
CA GLY A 112 -7.34 6.27 22.08
C GLY A 112 -8.39 7.37 22.28
N LEU A 113 -9.37 7.11 23.17
CA LEU A 113 -10.48 8.03 23.47
C LEU A 113 -10.35 8.62 24.87
N GLU A 114 -10.10 7.82 25.89
CA GLU A 114 -10.06 8.19 27.31
C GLU A 114 -8.96 7.41 28.01
N GLU A 115 -8.23 8.06 28.93
CA GLU A 115 -7.20 7.42 29.75
C GLU A 115 -7.72 6.20 30.52
N GLY A 116 -6.92 5.13 30.56
CA GLY A 116 -7.23 3.89 31.26
C GLY A 116 -6.78 2.65 30.51
N SER A 117 -7.19 1.48 31.01
CA SER A 117 -6.81 0.20 30.41
C SER A 117 -8.03 -0.57 29.94
N SER A 118 -7.86 -1.40 28.93
CA SER A 118 -8.89 -2.24 28.33
C SER A 118 -8.26 -3.48 27.71
N ILE A 119 -9.07 -4.47 27.33
CA ILE A 119 -8.61 -5.65 26.60
C ILE A 119 -9.23 -5.64 25.22
N ILE A 120 -8.38 -5.76 24.21
CA ILE A 120 -8.81 -5.95 22.82
C ILE A 120 -8.73 -7.45 22.52
N THR A 121 -9.77 -7.99 21.91
CA THR A 121 -9.87 -9.40 21.52
C THR A 121 -9.88 -9.50 20.00
N ALA A 122 -9.01 -10.35 19.45
CA ALA A 122 -9.03 -10.81 18.07
C ALA A 122 -9.52 -12.25 18.03
N SER A 123 -10.51 -12.55 17.20
CA SER A 123 -11.00 -13.91 16.97
C SER A 123 -11.13 -14.16 15.46
N ILE A 124 -11.12 -15.43 15.06
CA ILE A 124 -11.38 -15.82 13.68
C ILE A 124 -12.82 -16.27 13.55
N ASP A 125 -13.56 -15.65 12.62
CA ASP A 125 -14.98 -15.94 12.41
C ASP A 125 -15.21 -17.43 12.10
N GLY A 126 -16.23 -18.01 12.74
CA GLY A 126 -16.57 -19.41 12.58
C GLY A 126 -15.65 -20.41 13.32
N THR A 127 -14.73 -19.94 14.19
CA THR A 127 -13.80 -20.76 14.94
C THR A 127 -13.76 -20.37 16.43
N ASP A 128 -13.12 -21.19 17.27
CA ASP A 128 -12.85 -20.89 18.68
C ASP A 128 -11.47 -20.21 18.88
N PHE A 129 -10.80 -19.78 17.80
CA PHE A 129 -9.47 -19.17 17.87
C PHE A 129 -9.53 -17.72 18.35
N ILE A 130 -8.93 -17.45 19.51
CA ILE A 130 -8.97 -16.15 20.18
C ILE A 130 -7.57 -15.75 20.67
N LYS A 131 -7.21 -14.48 20.47
CA LYS A 131 -6.03 -13.83 21.07
C LYS A 131 -6.44 -12.49 21.68
N THR A 132 -5.76 -12.09 22.73
CA THR A 132 -6.03 -10.83 23.43
C THR A 132 -4.83 -9.89 23.41
N VAL A 133 -5.09 -8.59 23.44
CA VAL A 133 -4.10 -7.52 23.53
C VAL A 133 -4.46 -6.62 24.71
N SER A 134 -3.51 -6.41 25.62
CA SER A 134 -3.66 -5.42 26.69
C SER A 134 -3.51 -4.02 26.10
N LEU A 135 -4.51 -3.17 26.25
CA LEU A 135 -4.50 -1.77 25.86
C LEU A 135 -4.30 -0.89 27.08
N THR A 136 -3.40 0.08 26.98
CA THR A 136 -3.31 1.21 27.92
C THR A 136 -3.44 2.50 27.12
N VAL A 137 -4.46 3.29 27.44
CA VAL A 137 -4.66 4.64 26.89
C VAL A 137 -4.12 5.65 27.89
N LEU A 138 -3.27 6.52 27.44
CA LEU A 138 -2.49 7.47 28.25
C LEU A 138 -3.02 8.88 28.06
N SER A 139 -2.91 9.71 29.08
CA SER A 139 -3.22 11.14 28.96
C SER A 139 -2.34 11.83 27.93
N ASP A 140 -2.90 12.84 27.23
CA ASP A 140 -2.20 13.59 26.20
C ASP A 140 -0.89 14.21 26.75
N GLY A 141 0.22 13.87 26.09
CA GLY A 141 1.53 14.46 26.34
C GLY A 141 2.46 13.75 27.32
N SER A 142 2.10 12.57 27.87
CA SER A 142 2.90 11.89 28.89
C SER A 142 3.90 10.85 28.38
N ILE A 143 3.80 10.35 27.16
CA ILE A 143 4.75 9.36 26.63
C ILE A 143 5.36 9.77 25.29
N LYS A 144 6.69 9.79 25.28
CA LYS A 144 7.49 9.79 24.06
C LYS A 144 7.72 8.34 23.63
N VAL A 145 6.74 7.75 22.95
CA VAL A 145 6.87 6.38 22.44
C VAL A 145 7.91 6.35 21.32
N PRO A 146 9.00 5.57 21.48
CA PRO A 146 9.95 5.37 20.39
C PRO A 146 9.30 4.61 19.25
N SER A 147 9.58 5.01 18.02
CA SER A 147 9.13 4.23 16.84
C SER A 147 10.11 4.36 15.69
N ILE A 148 10.20 3.29 14.93
CA ILE A 148 10.87 3.18 13.65
C ILE A 148 9.80 2.80 12.63
N ASP A 149 9.83 3.41 11.44
CA ASP A 149 8.88 3.16 10.36
C ASP A 149 9.65 3.12 9.03
N LEU A 150 9.56 2.00 8.33
CA LEU A 150 10.13 1.75 7.01
C LEU A 150 9.00 1.59 5.98
N ASN A 151 9.34 1.69 4.70
CA ASN A 151 8.43 1.26 3.66
C ASN A 151 8.19 -0.26 3.77
N ASP A 152 6.98 -0.73 3.55
CA ASP A 152 6.60 -2.15 3.61
C ASP A 152 7.48 -3.03 2.71
N SER A 153 7.83 -2.55 1.51
CA SER A 153 8.65 -3.29 0.56
C SER A 153 9.39 -2.39 -0.44
N MET A 154 10.44 -2.96 -1.05
CA MET A 154 11.23 -2.37 -2.13
C MET A 154 11.60 -3.44 -3.16
N THR A 155 11.58 -3.08 -4.44
CA THR A 155 12.12 -3.94 -5.51
C THR A 155 13.47 -3.38 -5.97
N MET A 156 14.48 -4.26 -6.05
CA MET A 156 15.81 -3.94 -6.58
C MET A 156 16.13 -4.87 -7.76
N LYS A 157 16.89 -4.37 -8.74
CA LYS A 157 17.46 -5.23 -9.80
C LYS A 157 18.83 -5.75 -9.34
N ILE A 158 19.16 -6.98 -9.70
CA ILE A 158 20.47 -7.57 -9.38
C ILE A 158 21.62 -6.65 -9.82
N GLY A 159 22.60 -6.45 -8.96
CA GLY A 159 23.76 -5.59 -9.16
C GLY A 159 23.54 -4.12 -8.81
N MET A 160 22.30 -3.65 -8.60
CA MET A 160 22.00 -2.26 -8.23
C MET A 160 22.20 -1.99 -6.75
N THR A 161 22.48 -0.73 -6.44
CA THR A 161 22.49 -0.18 -5.08
C THR A 161 21.26 0.69 -4.85
N SER A 162 20.77 0.73 -3.62
CA SER A 162 19.65 1.60 -3.21
C SER A 162 19.79 1.98 -1.75
N SER A 163 19.11 3.06 -1.34
CA SER A 163 19.11 3.54 0.06
C SER A 163 17.72 3.45 0.67
N ILE A 164 17.65 3.08 1.94
CA ILE A 164 16.44 3.15 2.77
C ILE A 164 16.68 4.15 3.89
N ASN A 165 15.68 5.01 4.12
CA ASN A 165 15.63 5.93 5.24
C ASN A 165 14.52 5.50 6.20
N ALA A 166 14.86 5.24 7.46
CA ALA A 166 13.88 5.02 8.52
C ALA A 166 13.28 6.35 8.99
N ALA A 167 11.95 6.42 9.05
CA ALA A 167 11.28 7.49 9.76
C ALA A 167 11.26 7.13 11.25
N ILE A 168 11.95 7.94 12.07
CA ILE A 168 12.13 7.67 13.50
C ILE A 168 11.44 8.73 14.35
N LYS A 169 10.88 8.30 15.49
CA LYS A 169 10.32 9.21 16.51
C LYS A 169 10.88 8.83 17.87
N ASN A 170 11.29 9.84 18.65
CA ASN A 170 11.80 9.69 20.00
C ASN A 170 13.01 8.73 20.13
N ILE A 171 13.75 8.55 19.07
CA ILE A 171 14.99 7.76 18.97
C ILE A 171 16.07 8.65 18.41
N ASN A 172 17.30 8.54 18.96
CA ASN A 172 18.45 9.16 18.32
C ASN A 172 18.87 8.31 17.11
N SER A 173 19.06 8.94 15.95
CA SER A 173 19.42 8.22 14.72
C SER A 173 20.69 7.37 14.84
N ASN A 174 21.64 7.76 15.70
CA ASN A 174 22.87 7.00 15.94
C ASN A 174 22.64 5.71 16.74
N ASP A 175 21.48 5.55 17.36
CA ASP A 175 21.12 4.37 18.15
C ASP A 175 20.36 3.33 17.31
N ILE A 176 20.42 3.42 15.98
CA ILE A 176 19.81 2.46 15.06
C ILE A 176 20.86 1.50 14.50
N SER A 177 20.59 0.22 14.60
CA SER A 177 21.31 -0.84 13.91
C SER A 177 20.52 -1.37 12.72
N TRP A 178 21.26 -1.82 11.70
CA TRP A 178 20.68 -2.34 10.47
C TRP A 178 21.17 -3.78 10.25
N SER A 179 20.25 -4.63 9.82
CA SER A 179 20.55 -6.01 9.45
C SER A 179 19.76 -6.44 8.21
N VAL A 180 20.20 -7.53 7.57
CA VAL A 180 19.50 -8.17 6.45
C VAL A 180 19.26 -9.63 6.78
N GLY A 181 18.13 -10.16 6.33
CA GLY A 181 17.76 -11.56 6.55
C GLY A 181 18.65 -12.53 5.80
N ASP A 182 18.94 -12.26 4.54
CA ASP A 182 19.86 -13.06 3.71
C ASP A 182 20.90 -12.16 3.01
N PRO A 183 22.16 -12.14 3.52
CA PRO A 183 23.24 -11.35 2.93
C PRO A 183 23.73 -11.87 1.55
N SER A 184 23.28 -13.05 1.11
CA SER A 184 23.56 -13.54 -0.24
C SER A 184 22.65 -12.93 -1.30
N ILE A 185 21.45 -12.47 -0.89
CA ILE A 185 20.48 -11.79 -1.75
C ILE A 185 20.74 -10.29 -1.76
N VAL A 186 20.86 -9.66 -0.57
CA VAL A 186 21.14 -8.22 -0.41
C VAL A 186 22.22 -8.03 0.64
N SER A 187 23.23 -7.22 0.36
CA SER A 187 24.22 -6.79 1.36
C SER A 187 24.02 -5.33 1.78
N ILE A 188 24.36 -5.05 3.04
CA ILE A 188 24.56 -3.68 3.51
C ILE A 188 25.95 -3.25 3.05
N GLU A 189 26.04 -2.17 2.25
CA GLU A 189 27.30 -1.58 1.82
C GLU A 189 27.81 -0.53 2.84
N SER A 190 26.89 0.20 3.42
CA SER A 190 27.16 1.17 4.48
C SER A 190 25.85 1.58 5.16
N TYR A 191 25.95 2.13 6.36
CA TYR A 191 24.83 2.84 7.01
C TYR A 191 25.36 4.00 7.85
N SER A 192 24.49 4.97 8.05
CA SER A 192 24.75 6.12 8.92
C SER A 192 23.43 6.55 9.56
N GLY A 193 23.30 6.31 10.86
CA GLY A 193 22.08 6.61 11.61
C GLY A 193 20.84 5.92 11.00
N ALA A 194 19.83 6.70 10.67
CA ALA A 194 18.57 6.24 10.12
C ALA A 194 18.62 5.85 8.63
N THR A 195 19.78 5.89 7.99
CA THR A 195 19.94 5.58 6.56
C THR A 195 20.83 4.35 6.36
N VAL A 196 20.40 3.40 5.51
CA VAL A 196 21.18 2.25 5.06
C VAL A 196 21.32 2.24 3.55
N ASN A 197 22.51 1.89 3.06
CA ASN A 197 22.79 1.67 1.65
C ASN A 197 22.95 0.16 1.39
N LEU A 198 22.20 -0.34 0.43
CA LEU A 198 22.06 -1.74 0.11
C LEU A 198 22.59 -2.04 -1.29
N LYS A 199 23.05 -3.27 -1.51
CA LYS A 199 23.40 -3.81 -2.83
C LYS A 199 22.71 -5.13 -3.08
N ALA A 200 21.96 -5.23 -4.17
CA ALA A 200 21.36 -6.47 -4.64
C ALA A 200 22.41 -7.39 -5.26
N LYS A 201 22.50 -8.63 -4.78
CA LYS A 201 23.53 -9.63 -5.22
C LYS A 201 22.94 -10.76 -6.04
N SER A 202 21.82 -11.32 -5.62
CA SER A 202 21.16 -12.44 -6.29
C SER A 202 19.64 -12.29 -6.27
N ILE A 203 18.98 -12.93 -7.24
CA ILE A 203 17.51 -12.96 -7.31
C ILE A 203 16.96 -13.67 -6.07
N GLY A 204 15.88 -13.13 -5.50
CA GLY A 204 15.20 -13.68 -4.35
C GLY A 204 14.58 -12.61 -3.48
N ASP A 205 14.00 -13.04 -2.39
CA ASP A 205 13.33 -12.19 -1.40
C ASP A 205 14.09 -12.25 -0.08
N THR A 206 14.29 -11.10 0.52
CA THR A 206 14.87 -10.96 1.85
C THR A 206 14.26 -9.73 2.53
N TYR A 207 14.61 -9.47 3.77
CA TYR A 207 14.21 -8.24 4.46
C TYR A 207 15.43 -7.43 4.91
N VAL A 208 15.21 -6.14 5.07
CA VAL A 208 16.11 -5.24 5.77
C VAL A 208 15.40 -4.75 7.01
N ARG A 209 16.07 -4.83 8.16
CA ARG A 209 15.55 -4.47 9.47
C ARG A 209 16.33 -3.29 10.03
N ALA A 210 15.60 -2.29 10.51
CA ALA A 210 16.09 -1.23 11.38
C ALA A 210 15.65 -1.52 12.81
N GLU A 211 16.55 -1.52 13.76
CA GLU A 211 16.27 -1.85 15.16
C GLU A 211 16.89 -0.79 16.09
N TRP A 212 16.19 -0.42 17.16
CA TRP A 212 16.72 0.49 18.16
C TRP A 212 17.63 -0.25 19.14
N ASN A 213 18.88 0.19 19.27
CA ASN A 213 19.91 -0.47 20.09
C ASN A 213 19.57 -0.54 21.58
N ASN A 214 18.70 0.36 22.08
CA ASN A 214 18.34 0.42 23.49
C ASN A 214 17.12 -0.45 23.83
N ASP A 215 16.34 -0.85 22.81
CA ASP A 215 15.19 -1.74 22.97
C ASP A 215 14.91 -2.49 21.64
N SER A 216 15.30 -3.75 21.59
CA SER A 216 15.13 -4.59 20.39
C SER A 216 13.68 -4.92 20.05
N SER A 217 12.72 -4.58 20.91
CA SER A 217 11.30 -4.67 20.58
C SER A 217 10.82 -3.53 19.68
N VAL A 218 11.61 -2.46 19.55
CA VAL A 218 11.35 -1.31 18.68
C VAL A 218 12.13 -1.48 17.39
N TYR A 219 11.48 -2.03 16.39
CA TYR A 219 12.05 -2.26 15.06
C TYR A 219 10.98 -2.17 13.98
N ASP A 220 11.45 -2.08 12.75
CA ASP A 220 10.63 -2.28 11.56
C ASP A 220 11.42 -2.95 10.44
N GLU A 221 10.70 -3.56 9.49
CA GLU A 221 11.28 -4.34 8.41
C GLU A 221 10.72 -3.91 7.06
N CYS A 222 11.62 -3.82 6.07
CA CYS A 222 11.29 -3.60 4.68
C CYS A 222 11.60 -4.88 3.89
N LEU A 223 10.60 -5.44 3.22
CA LEU A 223 10.80 -6.59 2.33
C LEU A 223 11.49 -6.15 1.04
N ILE A 224 12.58 -6.82 0.69
CA ILE A 224 13.34 -6.55 -0.52
C ILE A 224 13.13 -7.68 -1.53
N HIS A 225 12.59 -7.31 -2.69
CA HIS A 225 12.46 -8.20 -3.85
C HIS A 225 13.61 -7.94 -4.82
N VAL A 226 14.56 -8.85 -4.94
CA VAL A 226 15.60 -8.75 -5.95
C VAL A 226 15.16 -9.53 -7.19
N VAL A 227 15.07 -8.81 -8.31
CA VAL A 227 14.67 -9.35 -9.61
C VAL A 227 15.83 -9.29 -10.60
N GLU A 228 15.69 -10.04 -11.69
CA GLU A 228 16.67 -10.01 -12.76
C GLU A 228 16.80 -8.60 -13.36
N ASN A 229 18.05 -8.20 -13.66
CA ASN A 229 18.31 -6.94 -14.34
C ASN A 229 18.08 -7.11 -15.84
N VAL A 230 16.83 -7.35 -16.22
CA VAL A 230 16.43 -7.33 -17.63
C VAL A 230 16.33 -5.87 -18.07
N PRO A 231 17.04 -5.43 -19.11
CA PRO A 231 16.88 -4.09 -19.62
C PRO A 231 15.43 -3.84 -20.01
N VAL A 232 14.79 -2.87 -19.36
CA VAL A 232 13.46 -2.43 -19.74
C VAL A 232 13.64 -1.46 -20.90
N THR A 233 12.98 -1.73 -22.03
CA THR A 233 13.02 -0.86 -23.20
C THR A 233 11.82 0.09 -23.14
N TRP A 234 12.08 1.37 -23.23
CA TRP A 234 11.03 2.38 -23.37
C TRP A 234 10.56 2.51 -24.82
N PRO A 235 9.25 2.60 -25.08
CA PRO A 235 8.17 2.37 -24.11
C PRO A 235 7.85 0.88 -23.92
N SER A 236 7.54 0.47 -22.70
CA SER A 236 6.95 -0.83 -22.43
C SER A 236 5.42 -0.72 -22.42
N ILE A 237 4.80 -1.02 -23.57
CA ILE A 237 3.33 -0.90 -23.71
C ILE A 237 2.67 -2.21 -23.25
N SER A 238 1.63 -2.09 -22.44
CA SER A 238 0.84 -3.24 -22.02
C SER A 238 0.29 -4.03 -23.22
N SER A 239 0.39 -5.35 -23.18
CA SER A 239 -0.23 -6.24 -24.17
C SER A 239 -1.75 -6.05 -24.29
N ASP A 240 -2.41 -5.63 -23.21
CA ASP A 240 -3.85 -5.36 -23.17
C ASP A 240 -4.27 -4.21 -24.09
N ALA A 241 -3.33 -3.31 -24.40
CA ALA A 241 -3.57 -2.20 -25.31
C ALA A 241 -3.66 -2.65 -26.80
N GLY A 242 -3.16 -3.85 -27.13
CA GLY A 242 -3.12 -4.37 -28.50
C GLY A 242 -2.53 -3.33 -29.48
N ASN A 243 -3.28 -2.99 -30.50
CA ASN A 243 -2.88 -2.01 -31.52
C ASN A 243 -3.35 -0.57 -31.23
N TYR A 244 -3.85 -0.28 -30.03
CA TYR A 244 -4.44 1.03 -29.71
C TYR A 244 -3.48 2.19 -29.99
N TYR A 245 -2.20 2.03 -29.67
CA TYR A 245 -1.15 3.05 -29.83
C TYR A 245 -0.32 2.90 -31.11
N SER A 246 -0.72 2.05 -32.06
CA SER A 246 0.07 1.75 -33.27
C SER A 246 0.38 2.97 -34.15
N SER A 247 -0.39 4.05 -34.02
CA SER A 247 -0.17 5.31 -34.75
C SER A 247 0.67 6.34 -33.98
N ILE A 248 1.15 6.00 -32.78
CA ILE A 248 1.95 6.90 -31.95
C ILE A 248 3.44 6.61 -32.11
N ASP A 249 4.19 7.66 -32.42
CA ASP A 249 5.64 7.64 -32.38
C ASP A 249 6.13 8.07 -31.00
N PHE A 250 6.62 7.13 -30.23
CA PHE A 250 7.11 7.36 -28.86
C PHE A 250 8.52 7.94 -28.80
N THR A 251 9.17 8.17 -29.95
CA THR A 251 10.47 8.88 -30.00
C THR A 251 10.30 10.40 -30.07
N LEU A 252 9.06 10.87 -30.18
CA LEU A 252 8.75 12.30 -30.22
C LEU A 252 9.13 12.97 -28.88
N GLU A 253 9.62 14.22 -28.99
CA GLU A 253 9.79 15.11 -27.83
C GLU A 253 8.52 15.18 -26.99
N PRO A 254 8.62 15.31 -25.64
CA PRO A 254 7.49 15.22 -24.71
C PRO A 254 6.27 16.06 -25.10
N SER A 255 6.46 17.32 -25.52
CA SER A 255 5.36 18.20 -25.92
C SER A 255 4.65 17.74 -27.21
N LYS A 256 5.38 17.16 -28.16
CA LYS A 256 4.82 16.59 -29.39
C LYS A 256 4.10 15.26 -29.09
N LEU A 257 4.70 14.40 -28.25
CA LEU A 257 4.08 13.16 -27.81
C LEU A 257 2.75 13.44 -27.07
N LEU A 258 2.73 14.41 -26.16
CA LEU A 258 1.52 14.84 -25.46
C LEU A 258 0.41 15.26 -26.44
N THR A 259 0.75 16.01 -27.49
CA THR A 259 -0.18 16.41 -28.55
C THR A 259 -0.65 15.22 -29.38
N ALA A 260 0.22 14.26 -29.69
CA ALA A 260 -0.14 13.04 -30.42
C ALA A 260 -1.12 12.18 -29.63
N LEU A 261 -0.87 11.99 -28.33
CA LEU A 261 -1.76 11.27 -27.42
C LEU A 261 -3.11 11.95 -27.25
N ASN A 262 -3.15 13.29 -27.16
CA ASN A 262 -4.40 14.05 -27.18
C ASN A 262 -5.19 13.81 -28.47
N SER A 263 -4.53 13.85 -29.62
CA SER A 263 -5.15 13.63 -30.93
C SER A 263 -5.72 12.20 -31.05
N LEU A 264 -4.97 11.20 -30.57
CA LEU A 264 -5.43 9.82 -30.53
C LEU A 264 -6.67 9.68 -29.63
N ASN A 265 -6.64 10.24 -28.41
CA ASN A 265 -7.77 10.22 -27.49
C ASN A 265 -9.04 10.79 -28.14
N ARG A 266 -8.95 11.98 -28.72
CA ARG A 266 -10.08 12.64 -29.40
C ARG A 266 -10.63 11.85 -30.57
N LYS A 267 -9.75 11.15 -31.31
CA LYS A 267 -10.14 10.32 -32.47
C LYS A 267 -10.86 9.04 -32.04
N MET A 268 -10.39 8.41 -31.00
CA MET A 268 -10.83 7.07 -30.59
C MET A 268 -12.05 7.10 -29.69
N LYS A 269 -12.16 8.10 -28.83
CA LYS A 269 -13.15 8.18 -27.76
C LYS A 269 -14.58 8.32 -28.30
N LYS A 270 -15.49 7.48 -27.80
CA LYS A 270 -16.93 7.66 -27.95
C LYS A 270 -17.46 8.57 -26.81
N PRO A 271 -18.39 9.50 -27.11
CA PRO A 271 -18.98 10.37 -26.11
C PRO A 271 -19.66 9.59 -24.98
N CYS A 272 -19.44 10.05 -23.75
CA CYS A 272 -20.11 9.56 -22.56
C CYS A 272 -20.78 10.73 -21.83
N SER A 273 -22.09 10.65 -21.59
CA SER A 273 -22.76 11.66 -20.76
C SER A 273 -22.53 11.37 -19.27
N TYR A 274 -22.59 12.39 -18.43
CA TYR A 274 -22.43 12.23 -16.98
C TYR A 274 -23.42 11.23 -16.36
N LYS A 275 -24.65 11.16 -16.92
CA LYS A 275 -25.65 10.16 -16.52
C LYS A 275 -25.17 8.74 -16.85
N ASN A 276 -24.69 8.54 -18.07
CA ASN A 276 -24.24 7.21 -18.54
C ASN A 276 -22.93 6.79 -17.87
N ALA A 277 -22.09 7.72 -17.43
CA ALA A 277 -20.85 7.43 -16.74
C ALA A 277 -21.07 6.55 -15.49
N THR A 278 -22.21 6.67 -14.79
CA THR A 278 -22.52 5.80 -13.65
C THR A 278 -22.53 4.32 -14.04
N GLU A 279 -23.19 3.98 -15.16
CA GLU A 279 -23.25 2.57 -15.62
C GLU A 279 -21.90 2.08 -16.17
N VAL A 280 -21.15 2.97 -16.80
CA VAL A 280 -19.76 2.65 -17.23
C VAL A 280 -18.90 2.36 -16.02
N LEU A 281 -18.97 3.19 -14.96
CA LEU A 281 -18.18 3.02 -13.74
C LEU A 281 -18.60 1.77 -12.96
N LYS A 282 -19.88 1.46 -12.84
CA LYS A 282 -20.35 0.22 -12.21
C LYS A 282 -19.78 -1.03 -12.90
N TYR A 283 -19.66 -1.00 -14.22
CA TYR A 283 -19.03 -2.07 -14.98
C TYR A 283 -17.51 -2.05 -14.85
N ALA A 284 -16.89 -0.88 -14.98
CA ALA A 284 -15.43 -0.76 -14.96
C ALA A 284 -14.83 -1.06 -13.59
N GLU A 285 -15.52 -0.69 -12.53
CA GLU A 285 -15.08 -0.81 -11.13
C GLU A 285 -15.73 -1.97 -10.39
N GLU A 286 -16.41 -2.88 -11.13
CA GLU A 286 -16.91 -4.12 -10.54
C GLU A 286 -15.74 -4.94 -9.96
N ASP A 287 -15.93 -5.39 -8.73
CA ASP A 287 -14.95 -6.23 -8.03
C ASP A 287 -14.83 -7.59 -8.74
N PRO A 288 -13.67 -7.93 -9.30
CA PRO A 288 -13.48 -9.20 -10.00
C PRO A 288 -13.58 -10.43 -9.09
N GLU A 289 -13.41 -10.26 -7.78
CA GLU A 289 -13.51 -11.32 -6.79
C GLU A 289 -14.93 -11.42 -6.18
N LYS A 290 -15.73 -10.35 -6.28
CA LYS A 290 -17.10 -10.28 -5.73
C LYS A 290 -18.08 -9.68 -6.74
N PRO A 291 -18.52 -10.45 -7.76
CA PRO A 291 -19.43 -9.95 -8.80
C PRO A 291 -20.66 -9.26 -8.23
N GLY A 292 -21.03 -8.11 -8.82
CA GLY A 292 -22.12 -7.26 -8.37
C GLY A 292 -21.75 -6.24 -7.28
N ASN A 293 -20.55 -6.31 -6.74
CA ASN A 293 -19.95 -5.25 -5.92
C ASN A 293 -19.11 -4.33 -6.81
N VAL A 294 -18.86 -3.12 -6.31
CA VAL A 294 -17.90 -2.17 -6.89
C VAL A 294 -16.81 -1.87 -5.88
N ILE A 295 -15.59 -1.63 -6.37
CA ILE A 295 -14.46 -1.21 -5.54
C ILE A 295 -14.43 0.32 -5.51
N LEU A 296 -14.41 0.90 -4.31
CA LEU A 296 -14.43 2.35 -4.11
C LEU A 296 -13.02 2.91 -4.01
N ILE A 297 -12.77 4.01 -4.74
CA ILE A 297 -11.52 4.77 -4.67
C ILE A 297 -11.25 5.23 -3.23
N TYR A 298 -9.99 5.38 -2.87
CA TYR A 298 -9.43 5.78 -1.57
C TYR A 298 -9.55 4.73 -0.46
N THR A 299 -10.61 3.94 -0.43
CA THR A 299 -10.88 2.99 0.67
C THR A 299 -10.68 1.53 0.28
N SER A 300 -10.65 1.19 -1.02
CA SER A 300 -10.69 -0.19 -1.55
C SER A 300 -11.88 -1.01 -1.06
N GLU A 301 -12.90 -0.34 -0.51
CA GLU A 301 -14.09 -1.04 -0.03
C GLU A 301 -14.85 -1.67 -1.20
N SER A 302 -15.14 -2.95 -1.08
CA SER A 302 -15.95 -3.72 -2.05
C SER A 302 -17.37 -3.87 -1.53
N ARG A 303 -18.31 -3.17 -2.13
CA ARG A 303 -19.74 -3.23 -1.75
C ARG A 303 -20.68 -3.03 -2.93
N LYS A 304 -21.95 -3.40 -2.76
CA LYS A 304 -22.98 -3.12 -3.76
C LYS A 304 -23.12 -1.60 -3.96
N TYR A 305 -23.28 -1.21 -5.23
CA TYR A 305 -23.55 0.20 -5.55
C TYR A 305 -24.89 0.65 -4.92
N ASP A 306 -24.81 1.67 -4.08
CA ASP A 306 -25.96 2.35 -3.51
C ASP A 306 -25.78 3.88 -3.67
N LYS A 307 -26.66 4.50 -4.48
CA LYS A 307 -26.61 5.94 -4.77
C LYS A 307 -26.76 6.85 -3.54
N SER A 308 -27.19 6.32 -2.39
CA SER A 308 -27.31 7.08 -1.16
C SER A 308 -25.98 7.21 -0.41
N THR A 309 -25.04 6.29 -0.66
CA THR A 309 -23.75 6.20 0.04
C THR A 309 -22.55 6.18 -0.90
N VAL A 310 -22.76 5.98 -2.21
CA VAL A 310 -21.74 5.98 -3.25
C VAL A 310 -22.05 7.07 -4.26
N ASN A 311 -21.08 7.92 -4.54
CA ASN A 311 -21.20 8.92 -5.59
C ASN A 311 -20.02 8.86 -6.56
N LYS A 312 -20.04 9.73 -7.59
CA LYS A 312 -18.93 9.85 -8.53
C LYS A 312 -17.93 10.88 -7.99
N GLU A 313 -16.74 10.43 -7.74
CA GLU A 313 -15.59 11.26 -7.42
C GLU A 313 -14.99 11.82 -8.72
N HIS A 314 -14.78 13.13 -8.75
CA HIS A 314 -14.00 13.81 -9.77
C HIS A 314 -12.55 13.92 -9.28
N VAL A 315 -11.68 13.00 -9.67
CA VAL A 315 -10.25 13.02 -9.29
C VAL A 315 -9.61 14.35 -9.70
N TRP A 316 -9.97 14.90 -10.84
CA TRP A 316 -9.80 16.32 -11.15
C TRP A 316 -11.11 17.06 -10.79
N PRO A 317 -11.18 17.90 -9.76
CA PRO A 317 -12.43 18.53 -9.33
C PRO A 317 -13.09 19.37 -10.42
N GLN A 318 -14.41 19.26 -10.53
CA GLN A 318 -15.17 20.04 -11.49
C GLN A 318 -14.89 21.56 -11.38
N SER A 319 -14.79 22.07 -10.15
CA SER A 319 -14.52 23.48 -9.88
C SER A 319 -13.16 23.97 -10.38
N ARG A 320 -12.32 23.05 -10.87
CA ARG A 320 -10.99 23.34 -11.43
C ARG A 320 -10.98 23.33 -12.96
N GLY A 321 -12.10 23.73 -13.58
CA GLY A 321 -12.15 24.02 -15.03
C GLY A 321 -12.68 22.89 -15.89
N LEU A 322 -13.19 21.82 -15.33
CA LEU A 322 -13.85 20.77 -16.12
C LEU A 322 -15.15 21.24 -16.72
N SER A 323 -15.36 20.94 -18.00
CA SER A 323 -16.62 21.20 -18.69
C SER A 323 -16.82 20.19 -19.85
N GLY A 324 -18.05 20.09 -20.32
CA GLY A 324 -18.40 19.23 -21.45
C GLY A 324 -18.07 17.76 -21.21
N GLU A 325 -17.33 17.13 -22.13
CA GLU A 325 -16.98 15.70 -22.06
C GLU A 325 -15.96 15.40 -20.96
N ALA A 326 -15.08 16.34 -20.62
CA ALA A 326 -14.12 16.20 -19.52
C ALA A 326 -14.81 15.91 -18.19
N TYR A 327 -15.90 16.61 -17.93
CA TYR A 327 -16.70 16.42 -16.70
C TYR A 327 -17.31 15.01 -16.56
N ALA A 328 -17.42 14.27 -17.65
CA ALA A 328 -18.10 12.97 -17.69
C ALA A 328 -17.16 11.81 -18.05
N ASP A 329 -15.86 12.05 -18.14
CA ASP A 329 -14.90 11.03 -18.58
C ASP A 329 -14.72 9.94 -17.53
N PRO A 330 -15.02 8.66 -17.86
CA PRO A 330 -14.85 7.56 -16.91
C PRO A 330 -13.41 7.29 -16.49
N HIS A 331 -12.39 7.72 -17.24
CA HIS A 331 -10.99 7.56 -16.82
C HIS A 331 -10.60 8.49 -15.68
N MET A 332 -11.29 9.61 -15.54
CA MET A 332 -11.10 10.57 -14.47
C MET A 332 -12.11 10.38 -13.34
N LEU A 333 -13.34 9.94 -13.65
CA LEU A 333 -14.37 9.66 -12.66
C LEU A 333 -14.13 8.31 -11.99
N HIS A 334 -14.38 8.24 -10.68
CA HIS A 334 -14.40 7.00 -9.91
C HIS A 334 -15.62 6.90 -9.01
N LEU A 335 -16.01 5.69 -8.63
CA LEU A 335 -16.98 5.49 -7.56
C LEU A 335 -16.28 5.64 -6.21
N ALA A 336 -16.85 6.45 -5.33
CA ALA A 336 -16.30 6.74 -4.02
C ALA A 336 -17.36 6.64 -2.92
N ASP A 337 -16.95 6.34 -1.70
CA ASP A 337 -17.78 6.58 -0.53
C ASP A 337 -18.11 8.07 -0.45
N SER A 338 -19.38 8.41 -0.21
CA SER A 338 -19.84 9.81 -0.25
C SER A 338 -19.24 10.68 0.86
N LYS A 339 -18.86 10.09 2.00
CA LYS A 339 -18.22 10.83 3.10
C LYS A 339 -16.75 11.07 2.77
N GLU A 340 -16.08 10.06 2.22
CA GLU A 340 -14.68 10.17 1.80
C GLU A 340 -14.50 11.18 0.66
N ASN A 341 -15.39 11.12 -0.34
CA ASN A 341 -15.45 12.13 -1.40
C ASN A 341 -15.72 13.54 -0.83
N GLY A 342 -16.60 13.65 0.15
CA GLY A 342 -16.85 14.91 0.85
C GLY A 342 -15.63 15.43 1.62
N ALA A 343 -14.87 14.55 2.26
CA ALA A 343 -13.64 14.89 2.97
C ALA A 343 -12.53 15.35 2.01
N ARG A 344 -12.40 14.68 0.85
CA ARG A 344 -11.48 15.08 -0.21
C ARG A 344 -11.81 16.48 -0.77
N GLY A 345 -13.09 16.78 -0.97
CA GLY A 345 -13.56 18.08 -1.46
C GLY A 345 -13.00 18.47 -2.82
N ASN A 346 -12.44 19.68 -2.94
CA ASN A 346 -11.82 20.21 -4.17
C ASN A 346 -10.30 20.42 -4.00
N ASP A 347 -9.69 19.77 -3.03
CA ASP A 347 -8.29 19.96 -2.72
C ASP A 347 -7.41 19.27 -3.78
N ILE A 348 -6.21 19.77 -4.01
CA ILE A 348 -5.20 19.08 -4.82
C ILE A 348 -4.61 17.93 -4.02
N TYR A 349 -3.97 17.00 -4.71
CA TYR A 349 -3.21 15.94 -4.03
C TYR A 349 -1.87 16.48 -3.52
N GLY A 350 -1.43 15.98 -2.38
CA GLY A 350 -0.16 16.37 -1.76
C GLY A 350 0.35 15.32 -0.79
N GLU A 351 1.53 15.55 -0.23
CA GLU A 351 2.09 14.74 0.85
C GLU A 351 1.36 15.03 2.17
N LYS A 352 1.45 14.11 3.13
CA LYS A 352 0.76 14.22 4.44
C LYS A 352 1.10 15.50 5.21
N THR A 353 2.28 16.06 4.95
CA THR A 353 2.75 17.31 5.55
C THR A 353 2.26 18.57 4.85
N ASP A 354 1.64 18.44 3.69
CA ASP A 354 1.16 19.57 2.90
C ASP A 354 -0.16 20.11 3.45
N SER A 355 -0.18 21.38 3.79
CA SER A 355 -1.43 22.04 4.18
C SER A 355 -2.34 22.26 2.97
N LYS A 356 -3.65 22.06 3.14
CA LYS A 356 -4.67 22.26 2.10
C LYS A 356 -4.57 21.33 0.88
N CYS A 357 -3.96 20.17 1.07
CA CYS A 357 -3.91 19.08 0.11
C CYS A 357 -4.63 17.86 0.68
N TYR A 358 -5.18 17.06 -0.20
CA TYR A 358 -5.69 15.75 0.18
C TYR A 358 -4.57 14.72 0.04
N TYR A 359 -4.25 14.04 1.12
CA TYR A 359 -3.30 12.93 1.13
C TYR A 359 -4.06 11.61 0.96
N VAL A 360 -3.67 10.82 -0.03
CA VAL A 360 -4.24 9.49 -0.25
C VAL A 360 -3.51 8.50 0.67
N GLU A 361 -4.22 7.93 1.63
CA GLU A 361 -3.60 7.04 2.62
C GLU A 361 -3.14 5.70 2.02
N MET A 362 -3.89 5.15 1.08
CA MET A 362 -3.57 3.85 0.46
C MET A 362 -2.68 4.02 -0.77
N ASP A 363 -1.54 3.34 -0.76
CA ASP A 363 -0.53 3.46 -1.82
C ASP A 363 -1.07 3.08 -3.21
N GLU A 364 -1.92 2.06 -3.29
CA GLU A 364 -2.54 1.61 -4.54
C GLU A 364 -3.37 2.72 -5.22
N TRP A 365 -3.99 3.61 -4.44
CA TRP A 365 -4.76 4.73 -4.99
C TRP A 365 -3.91 5.95 -5.30
N LYS A 366 -2.72 6.09 -4.74
CA LYS A 366 -1.80 7.19 -5.08
C LYS A 366 -1.45 7.17 -6.57
N GLY A 367 -0.98 6.02 -7.06
CA GLY A 367 -0.66 5.85 -8.48
C GLY A 367 -1.88 6.05 -9.38
N ALA A 368 -3.04 5.46 -9.03
CA ALA A 368 -4.27 5.58 -9.80
C ALA A 368 -4.77 7.02 -9.89
N CYS A 369 -4.73 7.78 -8.78
CA CYS A 369 -5.07 9.21 -8.78
C CYS A 369 -4.11 10.03 -9.66
N ALA A 370 -2.80 9.77 -9.56
CA ALA A 370 -1.81 10.45 -10.38
C ALA A 370 -2.06 10.22 -11.89
N ARG A 371 -2.28 8.97 -12.28
CA ARG A 371 -2.56 8.59 -13.69
C ARG A 371 -3.89 9.15 -14.20
N SER A 372 -4.91 9.24 -13.35
CA SER A 372 -6.19 9.87 -13.71
C SER A 372 -6.05 11.37 -13.91
N VAL A 373 -5.28 12.05 -13.06
CA VAL A 373 -5.00 13.49 -13.21
C VAL A 373 -4.18 13.78 -14.49
N MET A 374 -3.11 13.01 -14.73
CA MET A 374 -2.29 13.17 -15.92
C MET A 374 -3.06 12.86 -17.21
N TYR A 375 -3.92 11.84 -17.17
CA TYR A 375 -4.83 11.53 -18.29
C TYR A 375 -5.73 12.72 -18.62
N GLU A 376 -6.37 13.30 -17.63
CA GLU A 376 -7.29 14.43 -17.83
C GLU A 376 -6.59 15.63 -18.46
N HIS A 377 -5.38 15.93 -18.01
CA HIS A 377 -4.54 16.97 -18.60
C HIS A 377 -4.21 16.70 -20.08
N VAL A 378 -3.83 15.46 -20.43
CA VAL A 378 -3.53 15.07 -21.82
C VAL A 378 -4.80 15.09 -22.67
N ALA A 379 -5.89 14.50 -22.19
CA ALA A 379 -7.12 14.33 -22.96
C ALA A 379 -7.83 15.65 -23.29
N TYR A 380 -7.70 16.65 -22.41
CA TYR A 380 -8.48 17.89 -22.49
C TYR A 380 -7.65 19.16 -22.48
N GLN A 381 -6.54 19.17 -23.23
CA GLN A 381 -5.65 20.33 -23.37
C GLN A 381 -6.37 21.63 -23.76
N HIS A 382 -7.43 21.52 -24.58
CA HIS A 382 -8.21 22.68 -25.03
C HIS A 382 -8.95 23.42 -23.90
N LEU A 383 -9.10 22.80 -22.72
CA LEU A 383 -9.67 23.46 -21.54
C LEU A 383 -8.65 24.34 -20.81
N GLY A 384 -7.38 24.27 -21.19
CA GLY A 384 -6.30 24.98 -20.51
C GLY A 384 -6.09 24.50 -19.07
N LEU A 385 -6.24 23.21 -18.83
CA LEU A 385 -5.91 22.56 -17.54
C LEU A 385 -4.41 22.66 -17.32
N VAL A 386 -3.98 22.77 -16.08
CA VAL A 386 -2.57 23.01 -15.70
C VAL A 386 -2.09 21.97 -14.70
N LEU A 387 -0.93 21.38 -14.98
CA LEU A 387 -0.14 20.61 -14.04
C LEU A 387 1.19 21.33 -13.77
N ASN A 388 1.37 21.85 -12.57
CA ASN A 388 2.62 22.51 -12.16
C ASN A 388 2.88 22.27 -10.67
N GLU A 389 3.90 22.89 -10.11
CA GLU A 389 4.27 22.79 -8.69
C GLU A 389 3.72 23.95 -7.84
N ASP A 390 2.75 24.70 -8.36
CA ASP A 390 2.30 25.93 -7.72
C ASP A 390 1.67 25.69 -6.34
N PRO A 391 2.34 26.09 -5.23
CA PRO A 391 1.78 26.02 -3.89
C PRO A 391 0.80 27.16 -3.60
N SER A 392 0.71 28.18 -4.46
CA SER A 392 -0.16 29.37 -4.27
C SER A 392 -1.63 29.08 -4.57
N TYR A 393 -2.01 27.83 -4.50
CA TYR A 393 -3.33 27.32 -4.74
C TYR A 393 -4.44 28.16 -4.07
N LYS A 394 -5.30 28.76 -4.87
CA LYS A 394 -6.56 29.37 -4.43
C LYS A 394 -7.71 28.43 -4.71
N LYS A 395 -8.40 27.97 -3.66
CA LYS A 395 -9.58 27.12 -3.74
C LYS A 395 -10.62 27.73 -4.70
N GLY A 396 -11.05 26.97 -5.69
CA GLY A 396 -12.27 27.24 -6.48
C GLY A 396 -12.13 28.03 -7.78
N SER A 397 -10.95 28.54 -8.17
CA SER A 397 -10.79 29.28 -9.44
C SER A 397 -9.59 28.90 -10.29
N SER A 398 -8.70 28.07 -9.78
CA SER A 398 -7.50 27.63 -10.48
C SER A 398 -7.77 26.36 -11.29
N LYS A 399 -7.38 26.35 -12.56
CA LYS A 399 -7.34 25.15 -13.42
C LYS A 399 -6.14 24.26 -13.12
N ASN A 400 -5.41 24.52 -12.05
CA ASN A 400 -4.23 23.76 -11.65
C ASN A 400 -4.60 22.59 -10.74
N MET A 401 -4.04 21.41 -11.02
CA MET A 401 -4.17 20.19 -10.22
C MET A 401 -2.83 19.68 -9.67
N GLY A 402 -1.71 20.42 -9.88
CA GLY A 402 -0.40 20.07 -9.31
C GLY A 402 -0.47 20.07 -7.78
N LYS A 403 0.42 19.49 -7.09
CA LYS A 403 1.88 19.31 -7.19
C LYS A 403 2.30 18.17 -8.13
N ILE A 404 2.82 18.52 -9.26
CA ILE A 404 3.18 17.52 -10.28
C ILE A 404 4.33 16.59 -9.81
N SER A 405 5.27 17.08 -9.02
CA SER A 405 6.33 16.23 -8.47
C SER A 405 5.77 15.13 -7.56
N VAL A 406 4.75 15.42 -6.75
CA VAL A 406 4.06 14.41 -5.92
C VAL A 406 3.37 13.38 -6.80
N LEU A 407 2.65 13.81 -7.83
CA LEU A 407 1.97 12.90 -8.75
C LEU A 407 2.95 11.98 -9.48
N LEU A 408 4.08 12.51 -9.98
CA LEU A 408 5.12 11.70 -10.63
C LEU A 408 5.75 10.69 -9.68
N LYS A 409 6.03 11.10 -8.44
CA LYS A 409 6.53 10.21 -7.40
C LYS A 409 5.52 9.09 -7.09
N TRP A 410 4.25 9.43 -6.96
CA TRP A 410 3.20 8.45 -6.71
C TRP A 410 3.04 7.45 -7.87
N ASP A 411 3.08 7.92 -9.11
CA ASP A 411 3.03 7.07 -10.31
C ASP A 411 4.22 6.12 -10.37
N ALA A 412 5.44 6.63 -10.13
CA ALA A 412 6.67 5.84 -10.18
C ALA A 412 6.75 4.78 -9.07
N LEU A 413 6.32 5.12 -7.84
CA LEU A 413 6.35 4.20 -6.70
C LEU A 413 5.21 3.17 -6.71
N ASN A 414 4.09 3.48 -7.39
CA ASN A 414 2.91 2.62 -7.44
C ASN A 414 2.52 2.33 -8.90
N PRO A 415 3.38 1.65 -9.67
CA PRO A 415 3.10 1.33 -11.06
C PRO A 415 1.93 0.35 -11.20
N VAL A 416 1.25 0.38 -12.35
CA VAL A 416 0.07 -0.47 -12.66
C VAL A 416 0.35 -1.97 -12.52
N ILE A 417 1.59 -2.41 -12.74
CA ILE A 417 2.01 -3.81 -12.58
C ILE A 417 1.69 -4.34 -11.17
N SER A 418 1.63 -3.47 -10.16
CA SER A 418 1.23 -3.81 -8.79
C SER A 418 -0.27 -3.79 -8.57
N SER A 419 -1.08 -3.31 -9.54
CA SER A 419 -2.54 -3.20 -9.45
C SER A 419 -3.25 -3.81 -10.65
N LYS A 420 -3.61 -5.08 -10.56
CA LYS A 420 -4.45 -5.74 -11.59
C LYS A 420 -5.77 -5.02 -11.83
N TYR A 421 -6.34 -4.44 -10.79
CA TYR A 421 -7.62 -3.73 -10.83
C TYR A 421 -7.59 -2.57 -11.83
N GLU A 422 -6.54 -1.76 -11.83
CA GLU A 422 -6.46 -0.58 -12.69
C GLU A 422 -6.37 -0.94 -14.18
N MET A 423 -5.67 -2.03 -14.53
CA MET A 423 -5.64 -2.54 -15.89
C MET A 423 -7.00 -3.12 -16.31
N ILE A 424 -7.65 -3.89 -15.45
CA ILE A 424 -9.00 -4.41 -15.69
C ILE A 424 -9.97 -3.25 -15.93
N ARG A 425 -9.88 -2.21 -15.09
CA ARG A 425 -10.68 -1.01 -15.24
C ARG A 425 -10.45 -0.30 -16.57
N ASN A 426 -9.18 -0.13 -16.99
CA ASN A 426 -8.82 0.48 -18.26
C ASN A 426 -9.41 -0.28 -19.46
N ASN A 427 -9.32 -1.61 -19.44
CA ASN A 427 -9.92 -2.50 -20.45
C ASN A 427 -11.44 -2.35 -20.50
N ARG A 428 -12.12 -2.41 -19.36
CA ARG A 428 -13.57 -2.28 -19.26
C ARG A 428 -14.08 -0.90 -19.70
N ILE A 429 -13.33 0.17 -19.47
CA ILE A 429 -13.68 1.49 -20.00
C ILE A 429 -13.53 1.52 -21.51
N GLN A 430 -12.47 0.92 -22.07
CA GLN A 430 -12.32 0.78 -23.52
C GLN A 430 -13.51 0.07 -24.15
N ASP A 431 -14.03 -0.99 -23.56
CA ASP A 431 -15.22 -1.71 -24.06
C ASP A 431 -16.44 -0.79 -24.23
N LYS A 432 -16.59 0.21 -23.37
CA LYS A 432 -17.75 1.11 -23.36
C LYS A 432 -17.55 2.35 -24.23
N ILE A 433 -16.38 2.99 -24.13
CA ILE A 433 -16.14 4.29 -24.76
C ILE A 433 -15.00 4.28 -25.79
N ASN A 434 -14.44 3.12 -26.09
CA ASN A 434 -13.37 2.93 -27.10
C ASN A 434 -12.15 3.81 -26.82
N ASN A 435 -11.82 4.03 -25.54
CA ASN A 435 -10.71 4.88 -25.12
C ASN A 435 -9.92 4.25 -23.99
N ARG A 436 -8.62 4.56 -23.92
CA ARG A 436 -7.70 4.05 -22.92
C ARG A 436 -6.96 5.19 -22.23
N ASN A 437 -6.61 4.98 -20.98
CA ASN A 437 -5.68 5.84 -20.24
C ASN A 437 -4.24 5.40 -20.56
N PRO A 438 -3.44 6.20 -21.29
CA PRO A 438 -2.09 5.81 -21.67
C PRO A 438 -1.14 5.68 -20.50
N PHE A 439 -1.38 6.36 -19.39
CA PHE A 439 -0.55 6.26 -18.19
C PHE A 439 -0.76 4.92 -17.46
N VAL A 440 -1.87 4.23 -17.71
CA VAL A 440 -2.12 2.86 -17.25
C VAL A 440 -1.40 1.85 -18.13
N ASP A 441 -1.36 2.08 -19.44
CA ASP A 441 -0.80 1.16 -20.42
C ASP A 441 0.72 1.27 -20.57
N ILE A 442 1.31 2.43 -20.24
CA ILE A 442 2.69 2.77 -20.56
C ILE A 442 3.39 3.28 -19.28
N PRO A 443 3.92 2.36 -18.47
CA PRO A 443 4.67 2.73 -17.26
C PRO A 443 5.81 3.70 -17.56
N GLY A 444 5.96 4.75 -16.74
CA GLY A 444 6.97 5.80 -16.92
C GLY A 444 6.56 6.92 -17.89
N LEU A 445 5.37 6.84 -18.54
CA LEU A 445 4.91 7.91 -19.44
C LEU A 445 4.80 9.26 -18.72
N GLY A 446 4.34 9.28 -17.48
CA GLY A 446 4.28 10.48 -16.64
C GLY A 446 5.65 11.13 -16.48
N LEU A 447 6.65 10.33 -16.14
CA LEU A 447 8.04 10.79 -16.04
C LEU A 447 8.54 11.38 -17.35
N TYR A 448 8.30 10.71 -18.48
CA TYR A 448 8.74 11.19 -19.78
C TYR A 448 8.07 12.51 -20.17
N LEU A 449 6.77 12.66 -19.95
CA LEU A 449 6.03 13.87 -20.35
C LEU A 449 6.27 15.08 -19.44
N TYR A 450 6.48 14.86 -18.14
CA TYR A 450 6.46 15.93 -17.14
C TYR A 450 7.77 16.07 -16.34
N GLY A 451 8.74 15.19 -16.54
CA GLY A 451 10.01 15.21 -15.80
C GLY A 451 10.80 16.50 -15.93
N GLY A 452 10.69 17.19 -17.06
CA GLY A 452 11.41 18.43 -17.35
C GLY A 452 10.78 19.73 -16.83
N ILE A 453 9.61 19.69 -16.14
CA ILE A 453 8.86 20.91 -15.79
C ILE A 453 9.62 21.82 -14.83
N ASN A 454 10.25 21.29 -13.78
CA ASN A 454 10.98 22.05 -12.77
C ASN A 454 12.05 21.18 -12.08
N SER A 455 12.78 21.75 -11.11
CA SER A 455 13.83 21.01 -10.38
C SER A 455 13.27 19.82 -9.59
N GLY A 456 12.08 19.92 -9.01
CA GLY A 456 11.44 18.84 -8.27
C GLY A 456 11.11 17.66 -9.19
N THR A 457 10.48 17.93 -10.34
CA THR A 457 10.16 16.88 -11.32
C THR A 457 11.41 16.26 -11.95
N LYS A 458 12.48 17.06 -12.18
CA LYS A 458 13.77 16.53 -12.64
C LYS A 458 14.40 15.58 -11.64
N ASN A 459 14.37 15.89 -10.37
CA ASN A 459 14.87 15.00 -9.31
C ASN A 459 14.09 13.67 -9.30
N ILE A 460 12.76 13.71 -9.42
CA ILE A 460 11.94 12.49 -9.51
C ILE A 460 12.28 11.71 -10.78
N TYR A 461 12.43 12.40 -11.92
CA TYR A 461 12.84 11.76 -13.17
C TYR A 461 14.18 11.03 -13.01
N HIS A 462 15.23 11.72 -12.57
CA HIS A 462 16.56 11.12 -12.38
C HIS A 462 16.54 9.92 -11.42
N THR A 463 15.67 9.97 -10.40
CA THR A 463 15.55 8.87 -9.43
C THR A 463 14.91 7.62 -10.02
N TYR A 464 13.88 7.77 -10.87
CA TYR A 464 13.03 6.65 -11.27
C TYR A 464 13.07 6.30 -12.77
N ALA A 465 13.67 7.11 -13.65
CA ALA A 465 13.64 6.92 -15.09
C ALA A 465 14.14 5.53 -15.52
N SER A 466 15.28 5.10 -15.00
CA SER A 466 15.92 3.83 -15.37
C SER A 466 15.06 2.59 -15.08
N GLN A 467 14.19 2.63 -14.08
CA GLN A 467 13.30 1.48 -13.77
C GLN A 467 12.24 1.25 -14.86
N PHE A 468 11.98 2.26 -15.68
CA PHE A 468 11.04 2.19 -16.82
C PHE A 468 11.76 2.14 -18.17
N GLY A 469 13.09 2.00 -18.19
CA GLY A 469 13.87 2.00 -19.43
C GLY A 469 14.04 3.37 -20.09
N LEU A 470 13.73 4.45 -19.37
CA LEU A 470 13.99 5.80 -19.80
C LEU A 470 15.45 6.17 -19.59
N ASP A 471 16.02 6.98 -20.50
CA ASP A 471 17.36 7.54 -20.34
C ASP A 471 17.36 8.57 -19.20
N PRO A 472 18.07 8.35 -18.10
CA PRO A 472 18.07 9.28 -16.97
C PRO A 472 18.72 10.64 -17.28
N THR A 473 19.35 10.80 -18.45
CA THR A 473 20.04 12.04 -18.84
C THR A 473 19.20 13.00 -19.67
N VAL A 474 17.93 12.66 -19.99
CA VAL A 474 17.05 13.45 -20.86
C VAL A 474 16.73 14.84 -20.27
N TYR A 475 16.61 14.98 -18.96
CA TYR A 475 16.32 16.23 -18.26
C TYR A 475 17.47 16.61 -17.31
#